data_cb6f4d9d0e5d86e7af3251ab9a6a9401
#
_entry.id   cb6f4d9d0e5d86e7af3251ab9a6a9401
#
_cell.length_a   1.000
_cell.length_b   1.000
_cell.length_c   1.000
_cell.angle_alpha   90.00
_cell.angle_beta   90.00
_cell.angle_gamma   90.00
#
_symmetry.space_group_name_H-M   'P 1'
#
loop_
_entity.id
_entity.type
_entity.pdbx_description
1 polymer ?
#
loop_
_entity_poly.entity_id
_entity_poly.type
_entity_poly.pdbx_seq_one_letter_code
_entity_poly.pdbx_strand_id
1 'polypeptide(L)'
;MSTSLLTNLAAVAVILSKTDQLARVATFQSPESSADEREEALTDLLSANVRLAHKVAKQHVRNGLDFQDLLAQACEGIIHAASKFKLDSKASFTTYAKQWMRARCQEHVQANA
;
A
#
# COMPACT_ATOMS: atom_id res chain seq x y z
N MET A 1 -6.05 -6.62 -14.89
CA MET A 1 -6.80 -6.14 -13.75
C MET A 1 -6.05 -5.10 -12.92
N SER A 2 -4.80 -5.34 -12.67
CA SER A 2 -3.99 -4.48 -11.80
C SER A 2 -3.92 -3.03 -12.24
N THR A 3 -3.67 -2.75 -13.52
CA THR A 3 -3.52 -1.38 -14.02
C THR A 3 -4.84 -0.61 -13.91
N SER A 4 -5.95 -1.23 -14.31
CA SER A 4 -7.27 -0.61 -14.19
C SER A 4 -7.65 -0.38 -12.73
N LEU A 5 -7.33 -1.34 -11.86
CA LEU A 5 -7.61 -1.23 -10.44
C LEU A 5 -6.84 -0.07 -9.81
N LEU A 6 -5.55 0.05 -10.12
CA LEU A 6 -4.73 1.14 -9.60
C LEU A 6 -5.22 2.50 -10.07
N THR A 7 -5.63 2.61 -11.33
CA THR A 7 -6.20 3.84 -11.88
C THR A 7 -7.51 4.20 -11.17
N ASN A 8 -8.37 3.21 -10.95
CA ASN A 8 -9.64 3.42 -10.26
C ASN A 8 -9.42 3.82 -8.80
N LEU A 9 -8.48 3.20 -8.12
CA LEU A 9 -8.16 3.54 -6.73
C LEU A 9 -7.66 4.98 -6.62
N ALA A 10 -6.83 5.42 -7.55
CA ALA A 10 -6.31 6.78 -7.55
C ALA A 10 -7.44 7.80 -7.76
N ALA A 11 -8.42 7.47 -8.62
CA ALA A 11 -9.54 8.35 -8.93
C ALA A 11 -10.56 8.41 -7.79
N VAL A 12 -10.71 7.33 -7.02
CA VAL A 12 -11.72 7.21 -5.97
C VAL A 12 -11.10 7.00 -4.59
N ALA A 13 -9.89 7.54 -4.39
CA ALA A 13 -9.17 7.37 -3.13
C ALA A 13 -10.05 7.79 -1.94
N VAL A 14 -10.08 6.93 -0.94
CA VAL A 14 -10.88 7.12 0.27
C VAL A 14 -9.97 7.59 1.40
N ILE A 15 -10.43 8.57 2.19
CA ILE A 15 -9.72 9.02 3.37
C ILE A 15 -10.24 8.22 4.56
N LEU A 16 -9.35 7.42 5.16
CA LEU A 16 -9.68 6.66 6.37
C LEU A 16 -8.88 7.21 7.54
N SER A 17 -9.53 7.32 8.70
CA SER A 17 -8.85 7.70 9.93
C SER A 17 -7.86 6.60 10.35
N LYS A 18 -6.98 6.93 11.30
CA LYS A 18 -6.06 5.94 11.88
C LYS A 18 -6.82 4.74 12.46
N THR A 19 -7.91 5.01 13.14
CA THR A 19 -8.75 3.96 13.75
C THR A 19 -9.38 3.07 12.69
N ASP A 20 -9.89 3.68 11.61
CA ASP A 20 -10.52 2.93 10.52
C ASP A 20 -9.51 2.05 9.81
N GLN A 21 -8.30 2.56 9.56
CA GLN A 21 -7.25 1.77 8.94
C GLN A 21 -6.82 0.62 9.83
N LEU A 22 -6.71 0.87 11.14
CA LEU A 22 -6.37 -0.19 12.09
C LEU A 22 -7.41 -1.31 12.06
N ALA A 23 -8.69 -0.94 12.00
CA ALA A 23 -9.77 -1.93 11.89
C ALA A 23 -9.66 -2.76 10.61
N ARG A 24 -9.28 -2.13 9.50
CA ARG A 24 -9.08 -2.84 8.22
C ARG A 24 -7.89 -3.79 8.29
N VAL A 25 -6.80 -3.37 8.94
CA VAL A 25 -5.64 -4.24 9.14
C VAL A 25 -6.04 -5.45 9.98
N ALA A 26 -6.78 -5.23 11.06
CA ALA A 26 -7.25 -6.32 11.92
C ALA A 26 -8.09 -7.33 11.12
N THR A 27 -9.00 -6.84 10.28
CA THR A 27 -9.81 -7.70 9.41
C THR A 27 -8.93 -8.48 8.45
N PHE A 28 -7.96 -7.83 7.83
CA PHE A 28 -7.07 -8.47 6.87
C PHE A 28 -6.24 -9.58 7.51
N GLN A 29 -5.78 -9.37 8.73
CA GLN A 29 -4.92 -10.33 9.43
C GLN A 29 -5.71 -11.46 10.13
N SER A 30 -6.99 -11.28 10.36
CA SER A 30 -7.77 -12.23 11.14
C SER A 30 -8.00 -13.55 10.41
N PRO A 31 -7.69 -14.70 11.02
CA PRO A 31 -8.00 -15.99 10.42
C PRO A 31 -9.50 -16.26 10.34
N GLU A 32 -10.31 -15.50 11.08
CA GLU A 32 -11.78 -15.63 11.08
C GLU A 32 -12.41 -14.92 9.91
N SER A 33 -11.69 -14.02 9.25
CA SER A 33 -12.23 -13.28 8.11
C SER A 33 -12.35 -14.16 6.88
N SER A 34 -13.41 -13.96 6.11
CA SER A 34 -13.57 -14.62 4.81
C SER A 34 -12.59 -14.01 3.78
N ALA A 35 -12.42 -14.71 2.66
CA ALA A 35 -11.61 -14.18 1.57
C ALA A 35 -12.14 -12.84 1.06
N ASP A 36 -13.47 -12.71 0.95
CA ASP A 36 -14.09 -11.45 0.51
C ASP A 36 -13.87 -10.33 1.50
N GLU A 37 -13.97 -10.60 2.79
CA GLU A 37 -13.72 -9.60 3.83
C GLU A 37 -12.29 -9.11 3.80
N ARG A 38 -11.34 -10.02 3.60
CA ARG A 38 -9.91 -9.65 3.51
C ARG A 38 -9.63 -8.82 2.28
N GLU A 39 -10.20 -9.20 1.15
CA GLU A 39 -10.01 -8.45 -0.10
C GLU A 39 -10.57 -7.05 0.02
N GLU A 40 -11.77 -6.90 0.60
CA GLU A 40 -12.39 -5.60 0.80
C GLU A 40 -11.54 -4.73 1.75
N ALA A 41 -11.07 -5.30 2.85
CA ALA A 41 -10.22 -4.58 3.80
C ALA A 41 -8.93 -4.13 3.13
N LEU A 42 -8.30 -4.98 2.33
CA LEU A 42 -7.08 -4.64 1.62
C LEU A 42 -7.32 -3.54 0.59
N THR A 43 -8.44 -3.63 -0.14
CA THR A 43 -8.81 -2.59 -1.12
C THR A 43 -8.99 -1.24 -0.45
N ASP A 44 -9.62 -1.21 0.72
CA ASP A 44 -9.79 0.04 1.49
C ASP A 44 -8.44 0.60 1.93
N LEU A 45 -7.51 -0.24 2.38
CA LEU A 45 -6.18 0.19 2.78
C LEU A 45 -5.37 0.72 1.59
N LEU A 46 -5.47 0.06 0.45
CA LEU A 46 -4.81 0.52 -0.78
C LEU A 46 -5.37 1.87 -1.19
N SER A 47 -6.68 2.01 -1.22
CA SER A 47 -7.34 3.25 -1.60
C SER A 47 -6.96 4.40 -0.67
N ALA A 48 -6.91 4.14 0.62
CA ALA A 48 -6.56 5.17 1.62
C ALA A 48 -5.11 5.64 1.50
N ASN A 49 -4.23 4.81 0.94
CA ASN A 49 -2.79 5.10 0.88
C ASN A 49 -2.24 5.27 -0.53
N VAL A 50 -3.10 5.23 -1.56
CA VAL A 50 -2.64 5.27 -2.95
C VAL A 50 -1.97 6.60 -3.31
N ARG A 51 -2.43 7.72 -2.76
CA ARG A 51 -1.82 9.02 -3.03
C ARG A 51 -0.39 9.07 -2.49
N LEU A 52 -0.19 8.50 -1.30
CA LEU A 52 1.16 8.39 -0.73
C LEU A 52 2.02 7.47 -1.59
N ALA A 53 1.47 6.37 -2.09
CA ALA A 53 2.18 5.47 -2.98
C ALA A 53 2.64 6.18 -4.25
N HIS A 54 1.79 7.02 -4.84
CA HIS A 54 2.16 7.86 -5.99
C HIS A 54 3.34 8.77 -5.66
N LYS A 55 3.28 9.43 -4.52
CA LYS A 55 4.33 10.36 -4.09
C LYS A 55 5.65 9.63 -3.88
N VAL A 56 5.63 8.49 -3.22
CA VAL A 56 6.82 7.69 -2.98
C VAL A 56 7.41 7.19 -4.30
N ALA A 57 6.56 6.67 -5.19
CA ALA A 57 7.01 6.18 -6.49
C ALA A 57 7.68 7.29 -7.29
N LYS A 58 7.10 8.49 -7.30
CA LYS A 58 7.66 9.65 -7.99
C LYS A 58 9.07 10.00 -7.49
N GLN A 59 9.29 9.86 -6.19
CA GLN A 59 10.59 10.17 -5.58
C GLN A 59 11.69 9.22 -6.04
N HIS A 60 11.32 8.06 -6.58
CA HIS A 60 12.28 7.03 -7.00
C HIS A 60 12.45 6.94 -8.51
N VAL A 61 11.78 7.80 -9.29
CA VAL A 61 11.93 7.78 -10.75
C VAL A 61 13.38 8.06 -11.14
N ARG A 62 13.93 7.22 -12.01
CA ARG A 62 15.28 7.33 -12.56
C ARG A 62 15.20 7.04 -14.06
N ASN A 63 16.26 7.43 -14.78
CA ASN A 63 16.35 7.15 -16.21
C ASN A 63 16.19 5.66 -16.46
N GLY A 64 15.31 5.31 -17.39
CA GLY A 64 15.08 3.92 -17.77
C GLY A 64 14.10 3.17 -16.89
N LEU A 65 13.58 3.78 -15.83
CA LEU A 65 12.58 3.15 -14.97
C LEU A 65 11.19 3.70 -15.25
N ASP A 66 10.24 2.79 -15.39
CA ASP A 66 8.84 3.14 -15.60
C ASP A 66 8.18 3.49 -14.28
N PHE A 67 7.53 4.66 -14.23
CA PHE A 67 6.77 5.09 -13.06
C PHE A 67 5.72 4.07 -12.65
N GLN A 68 5.04 3.43 -13.61
CA GLN A 68 4.01 2.43 -13.30
C GLN A 68 4.58 1.24 -12.55
N ASP A 69 5.80 0.82 -12.89
CA ASP A 69 6.47 -0.27 -12.18
C ASP A 69 6.79 0.13 -10.74
N LEU A 70 7.27 1.36 -10.55
CA LEU A 70 7.54 1.89 -9.21
C LEU A 70 6.26 2.01 -8.39
N LEU A 71 5.18 2.46 -9.01
CA LEU A 71 3.89 2.56 -8.33
C LEU A 71 3.40 1.18 -7.89
N ALA A 72 3.56 0.18 -8.77
CA ALA A 72 3.20 -1.20 -8.42
C ALA A 72 4.02 -1.68 -7.21
N GLN A 73 5.31 -1.36 -7.16
CA GLN A 73 6.15 -1.72 -6.02
C GLN A 73 5.70 -1.02 -4.74
N ALA A 74 5.34 0.26 -4.82
CA ALA A 74 4.82 0.98 -3.66
C ALA A 74 3.53 0.34 -3.14
N CYS A 75 2.63 -0.06 -4.04
CA CYS A 75 1.40 -0.74 -3.66
C CYS A 75 1.68 -2.11 -3.03
N GLU A 76 2.67 -2.84 -3.55
CA GLU A 76 3.13 -4.08 -2.92
C GLU A 76 3.61 -3.82 -1.49
N GLY A 77 4.24 -2.67 -1.27
CA GLY A 77 4.66 -2.25 0.07
C GLY A 77 3.48 -2.10 1.02
N ILE A 78 2.36 -1.55 0.55
CA ILE A 78 1.14 -1.43 1.36
C ILE A 78 0.62 -2.82 1.75
N ILE A 79 0.58 -3.74 0.80
CA ILE A 79 0.10 -5.11 1.02
C ILE A 79 1.00 -5.81 2.04
N HIS A 80 2.30 -5.69 1.88
CA HIS A 80 3.27 -6.28 2.81
C HIS A 80 3.08 -5.70 4.22
N ALA A 81 2.91 -4.37 4.31
CA ALA A 81 2.68 -3.71 5.58
C ALA A 81 1.40 -4.22 6.26
N ALA A 82 0.33 -4.41 5.48
CA ALA A 82 -0.94 -4.89 6.02
C ALA A 82 -0.79 -6.27 6.67
N SER A 83 0.07 -7.12 6.11
CA SER A 83 0.29 -8.47 6.65
C SER A 83 1.19 -8.48 7.88
N LYS A 84 2.04 -7.46 8.06
CA LYS A 84 3.07 -7.45 9.11
C LYS A 84 2.82 -6.44 10.22
N PHE A 85 1.91 -5.51 10.05
CA PHE A 85 1.69 -4.45 11.03
C PHE A 85 1.23 -5.02 12.36
N LYS A 86 1.83 -4.53 13.45
CA LYS A 86 1.46 -4.90 14.82
C LYS A 86 0.32 -3.99 15.27
N LEU A 87 -0.82 -4.59 15.61
CA LEU A 87 -2.03 -3.84 15.95
C LEU A 87 -1.87 -2.99 17.22
N ASP A 88 -0.93 -3.33 18.08
CA ASP A 88 -0.63 -2.57 19.30
C ASP A 88 0.47 -1.52 19.10
N SER A 89 0.89 -1.29 17.88
CA SER A 89 1.92 -0.31 17.57
C SER A 89 1.44 1.11 17.89
N LYS A 90 2.36 1.95 18.37
CA LYS A 90 2.09 3.37 18.59
C LYS A 90 2.08 4.17 17.29
N ALA A 91 2.81 3.71 16.28
CA ALA A 91 2.83 4.35 14.97
C ALA A 91 1.55 4.03 14.20
N SER A 92 1.14 4.94 13.32
CA SER A 92 0.00 4.68 12.45
C SER A 92 0.35 3.68 11.37
N PHE A 93 -0.67 3.01 10.82
CA PHE A 93 -0.47 2.11 9.70
C PHE A 93 0.19 2.83 8.52
N THR A 94 -0.27 4.05 8.20
CA THR A 94 0.28 4.82 7.08
C THR A 94 1.78 5.07 7.24
N THR A 95 2.23 5.42 8.45
CA THR A 95 3.66 5.62 8.73
C THR A 95 4.45 4.34 8.49
N TYR A 96 3.94 3.22 8.96
CA TYR A 96 4.58 1.92 8.78
C TYR A 96 4.59 1.52 7.30
N ALA A 97 3.46 1.68 6.61
CA ALA A 97 3.34 1.35 5.20
C ALA A 97 4.31 2.18 4.34
N LYS A 98 4.52 3.45 4.69
CA LYS A 98 5.44 4.33 3.96
C LYS A 98 6.86 3.76 3.95
N GLN A 99 7.30 3.18 5.06
CA GLN A 99 8.62 2.56 5.12
C GLN A 99 8.74 1.40 4.14
N TRP A 100 7.70 0.56 4.04
CA TRP A 100 7.68 -0.55 3.10
C TRP A 100 7.57 -0.09 1.65
N MET A 101 6.79 0.95 1.39
CA MET A 101 6.72 1.55 0.05
C MET A 101 8.09 2.00 -0.42
N ARG A 102 8.83 2.70 0.44
CA ARG A 102 10.17 3.17 0.13
C ARG A 102 11.14 2.02 -0.09
N ALA A 103 11.09 1.03 0.79
CA ALA A 103 11.98 -0.14 0.68
C ALA A 103 11.75 -0.87 -0.64
N ARG A 104 10.50 -1.09 -1.01
CA ARG A 104 10.19 -1.81 -2.26
C ARG A 104 10.61 -1.02 -3.49
N CYS A 105 10.38 0.30 -3.50
CA CYS A 105 10.82 1.14 -4.62
C CYS A 105 12.34 1.17 -4.71
N GLN A 106 13.02 1.27 -3.59
CA GLN A 106 14.48 1.29 -3.54
C GLN A 106 15.08 -0.01 -4.05
N GLU A 107 14.51 -1.14 -3.65
CA GLU A 107 14.93 -2.45 -4.16
C GLU A 107 14.76 -2.54 -5.67
N HIS A 108 13.66 -2.01 -6.20
CA HIS A 108 13.41 -2.01 -7.63
C HIS A 108 14.43 -1.16 -8.38
N VAL A 109 14.75 0.02 -7.85
CA VAL A 109 15.78 0.90 -8.44
C VAL A 109 17.12 0.17 -8.49
N GLN A 110 17.53 -0.47 -7.39
CA GLN A 110 18.82 -1.16 -7.30
C GLN A 110 18.86 -2.37 -8.23
N ALA A 111 17.77 -3.12 -8.35
CA ALA A 111 17.71 -4.29 -9.20
C ALA A 111 17.81 -3.94 -10.68
N ASN A 112 17.47 -2.70 -11.05
CA ASN A 112 17.46 -2.23 -12.43
C ASN A 112 18.52 -1.14 -12.70
N ALA A 113 19.48 -1.02 -11.81
CA ALA A 113 20.56 -0.04 -11.96
C ALA A 113 21.55 -0.42 -13.05
#